data_ccf7e242150598573096c40c289eb2e0
#
_entry.id   ccf7e242150598573096c40c289eb2e0
#
_cell.length_a   1.000
_cell.length_b   1.000
_cell.length_c   1.000
_cell.angle_alpha   90.00
_cell.angle_beta   90.00
_cell.angle_gamma   90.00
#
_symmetry.space_group_name_H-M   'P 1'
#
loop_
_entity.id
_entity.type
_entity.pdbx_description
1 polymer ?
#
loop_
_entity_poly.entity_id
_entity_poly.type
_entity_poly.pdbx_seq_one_letter_code
_entity_poly.pdbx_strand_id
1 'polypeptide(L)'
;MSGTTLKVTNTIDQSAPPSSRIDDAPRETKDRNLFSDFAGPVVVFILFIGIWYLLSTKLLPPQKRFLLPTPHRVVNEGFLTWSAGTQRGLKPILMSLWDSIKIAVSGLFITIIIGTLLATLMATRRWMERATWPYLVALQSAPILAMTPLIRALIDGIQLQRILVVVLIAFFPIVNNTLFGLLSVDTSQHELFSLHGASKFTRLRKLQFPAAMPNIFVGLRISAGLSVIGAVVGDFYFRQGGIVGIGAQIDIYRGRLWGAELIAAIILASVFGLVVFILFGLISKVAIGKWHTTTRGR
;
A
#
# COMPACT_ATOMS: atom_id res chain seq x y z
N MET A 1 -10.79 60.82 -68.76
CA MET A 1 -9.81 60.72 -67.69
C MET A 1 -10.08 59.37 -67.00
N SER A 2 -9.14 58.57 -67.15
CA SER A 2 -8.83 57.18 -66.86
C SER A 2 -9.14 56.79 -65.44
N GLY A 3 -9.99 55.77 -65.28
CA GLY A 3 -10.24 55.09 -63.98
C GLY A 3 -9.82 53.59 -64.10
N THR A 4 -8.67 53.27 -63.53
CA THR A 4 -8.04 51.97 -63.57
C THR A 4 -8.67 51.10 -62.49
N THR A 5 -9.45 50.08 -62.89
CA THR A 5 -9.96 49.03 -62.01
C THR A 5 -8.88 48.00 -61.82
N LEU A 6 -8.40 47.87 -60.57
CA LEU A 6 -7.53 46.82 -60.16
C LEU A 6 -8.34 45.49 -59.97
N LYS A 7 -8.10 44.54 -60.85
CA LYS A 7 -8.57 43.15 -60.74
C LYS A 7 -7.69 42.44 -59.73
N VAL A 8 -8.22 42.20 -58.55
CA VAL A 8 -7.58 41.32 -57.60
C VAL A 8 -7.84 39.85 -58.03
N THR A 9 -6.84 39.25 -58.62
CA THR A 9 -6.83 37.86 -59.01
C THR A 9 -6.48 37.04 -57.75
N ASN A 10 -7.47 36.35 -57.16
CA ASN A 10 -7.28 35.41 -56.08
C ASN A 10 -6.68 34.12 -56.65
N THR A 11 -5.35 34.06 -56.78
CA THR A 11 -4.64 32.80 -57.04
C THR A 11 -4.57 32.01 -55.74
N ILE A 12 -5.50 31.06 -55.56
CA ILE A 12 -5.39 30.05 -54.53
C ILE A 12 -4.22 29.14 -54.92
N ASP A 13 -3.16 29.24 -54.17
CA ASP A 13 -1.99 28.37 -54.29
C ASP A 13 -2.40 26.93 -53.89
N GLN A 14 -2.54 26.07 -54.90
CA GLN A 14 -2.86 24.64 -54.76
C GLN A 14 -1.62 23.77 -54.50
N SER A 15 -0.52 24.33 -54.02
CA SER A 15 0.72 23.60 -53.73
C SER A 15 0.88 23.25 -52.23
N ALA A 16 -0.22 23.15 -51.48
CA ALA A 16 -0.12 22.55 -50.15
C ALA A 16 0.18 21.05 -50.31
N PRO A 17 1.26 20.54 -49.74
CA PRO A 17 1.54 19.09 -49.77
C PRO A 17 0.41 18.34 -49.11
N PRO A 18 0.04 17.13 -49.61
CA PRO A 18 -1.00 16.33 -48.98
C PRO A 18 -0.60 16.07 -47.52
N SER A 19 -1.39 16.68 -46.63
CA SER A 19 -1.24 16.49 -45.19
C SER A 19 -1.13 15.01 -44.88
N SER A 20 0.08 14.65 -44.49
CA SER A 20 0.39 13.53 -43.59
C SER A 20 -0.50 12.30 -43.74
N ARG A 21 -0.06 11.38 -44.55
CA ARG A 21 -0.14 9.98 -44.16
C ARG A 21 0.60 9.90 -42.81
N ILE A 22 -0.13 10.13 -41.73
CA ILE A 22 0.31 9.66 -40.41
C ILE A 22 0.53 8.17 -40.61
N ASP A 23 1.78 7.79 -40.56
CA ASP A 23 2.26 6.42 -40.72
C ASP A 23 1.34 5.47 -39.94
N ASP A 24 0.53 4.73 -40.69
CA ASP A 24 0.08 3.40 -40.29
C ASP A 24 1.32 2.48 -40.31
N ALA A 25 2.32 2.83 -39.51
CA ALA A 25 3.36 1.89 -39.15
C ALA A 25 2.63 0.73 -38.46
N PRO A 26 2.74 -0.51 -38.98
CA PRO A 26 2.15 -1.64 -38.31
C PRO A 26 2.67 -1.59 -36.87
N ARG A 27 1.77 -1.40 -35.88
CA ARG A 27 2.12 -1.65 -34.49
C ARG A 27 2.61 -3.08 -34.48
N GLU A 28 3.93 -3.24 -34.41
CA GLU A 28 4.53 -4.54 -34.11
C GLU A 28 3.81 -5.04 -32.86
N THR A 29 2.89 -5.96 -33.08
CA THR A 29 2.37 -6.83 -32.03
C THR A 29 3.58 -7.67 -31.64
N LYS A 30 4.38 -7.10 -30.70
CA LYS A 30 5.47 -7.82 -30.05
C LYS A 30 4.80 -9.07 -29.47
N ASP A 31 4.97 -10.19 -30.17
CA ASP A 31 4.52 -11.49 -29.69
C ASP A 31 5.01 -11.60 -28.25
N ARG A 32 4.10 -11.43 -27.30
CA ARG A 32 4.36 -11.59 -25.90
C ARG A 32 4.63 -13.05 -25.67
N ASN A 33 5.87 -13.44 -25.83
CA ASN A 33 6.35 -14.76 -25.43
C ASN A 33 6.16 -14.83 -23.90
N LEU A 34 5.02 -15.39 -23.49
CA LEU A 34 4.74 -15.65 -22.06
C LEU A 34 5.95 -16.27 -21.35
N PHE A 35 6.74 -17.05 -22.09
CA PHE A 35 7.93 -17.70 -21.57
C PHE A 35 9.03 -16.70 -21.19
N SER A 36 9.24 -15.62 -21.95
CA SER A 36 10.22 -14.59 -21.62
C SER A 36 9.77 -13.71 -20.45
N ASP A 37 8.45 -13.47 -20.33
CA ASP A 37 7.89 -12.66 -19.25
C ASP A 37 7.99 -13.37 -17.87
N PHE A 38 7.96 -14.71 -17.85
CA PHE A 38 8.14 -15.50 -16.62
C PHE A 38 9.59 -15.92 -16.37
N ALA A 39 10.42 -16.03 -17.40
CA ALA A 39 11.81 -16.46 -17.25
C ALA A 39 12.63 -15.49 -16.39
N GLY A 40 12.44 -14.18 -16.56
CA GLY A 40 13.15 -13.16 -15.80
C GLY A 40 12.94 -13.28 -14.27
N PRO A 41 11.71 -13.22 -13.76
CA PRO A 41 11.43 -13.42 -12.34
C PRO A 41 11.92 -14.77 -11.77
N VAL A 42 11.79 -15.85 -12.55
CA VAL A 42 12.25 -17.19 -12.13
C VAL A 42 13.78 -17.24 -11.99
N VAL A 43 14.51 -16.68 -12.96
CA VAL A 43 15.98 -16.62 -12.90
C VAL A 43 16.44 -15.80 -11.68
N VAL A 44 15.82 -14.64 -11.44
CA VAL A 44 16.12 -13.82 -10.25
C VAL A 44 15.85 -14.60 -8.96
N PHE A 45 14.74 -15.32 -8.88
CA PHE A 45 14.42 -16.14 -7.71
C PHE A 45 15.44 -17.27 -7.50
N ILE A 46 15.84 -17.98 -8.55
CA ILE A 46 16.85 -19.05 -8.48
C ILE A 46 18.19 -18.46 -8.03
N LEU A 47 18.60 -17.32 -8.58
CA LEU A 47 19.82 -16.62 -8.17
C LEU A 47 19.77 -16.22 -6.69
N PHE A 48 18.63 -15.70 -6.23
CA PHE A 48 18.43 -15.34 -4.82
C PHE A 48 18.59 -16.56 -3.89
N ILE A 49 17.95 -17.69 -4.23
CA ILE A 49 18.08 -18.94 -3.45
C ILE A 49 19.51 -19.47 -3.52
N GLY A 50 20.18 -19.40 -4.67
CA GLY A 50 21.57 -19.81 -4.84
C GLY A 50 22.53 -18.98 -3.99
N ILE A 51 22.37 -17.66 -4.00
CA ILE A 51 23.14 -16.73 -3.14
C ILE A 51 22.90 -17.03 -1.68
N TRP A 52 21.63 -17.22 -1.26
CA TRP A 52 21.31 -17.58 0.10
C TRP A 52 21.99 -18.90 0.51
N TYR A 53 21.95 -19.92 -0.34
CA TYR A 53 22.59 -21.20 -0.08
C TYR A 53 24.10 -21.07 0.06
N LEU A 54 24.73 -20.28 -0.82
CA LEU A 54 26.17 -20.00 -0.80
C LEU A 54 26.58 -19.25 0.48
N LEU A 55 25.84 -18.22 0.86
CA LEU A 55 26.05 -17.47 2.11
C LEU A 55 25.96 -18.38 3.32
N SER A 56 24.91 -19.21 3.41
CA SER A 56 24.65 -20.09 4.55
C SER A 56 25.71 -21.20 4.71
N THR A 57 26.25 -21.75 3.61
CA THR A 57 27.14 -22.93 3.66
C THR A 57 28.61 -22.58 3.55
N LYS A 58 28.95 -21.58 2.74
CA LYS A 58 30.38 -21.28 2.40
C LYS A 58 30.91 -20.02 3.07
N LEU A 59 30.12 -18.93 3.12
CA LEU A 59 30.59 -17.66 3.65
C LEU A 59 30.50 -17.56 5.18
N LEU A 60 29.46 -18.16 5.79
CA LEU A 60 29.30 -18.08 7.24
C LEU A 60 30.18 -19.15 7.95
N PRO A 61 30.93 -18.72 8.98
CA PRO A 61 31.61 -19.65 9.87
C PRO A 61 30.64 -20.64 10.52
N PRO A 62 31.04 -21.87 10.82
CA PRO A 62 30.15 -22.88 11.41
C PRO A 62 29.40 -22.40 12.65
N GLN A 63 30.01 -21.56 13.48
CA GLN A 63 29.47 -20.99 14.71
C GLN A 63 28.33 -20.00 14.47
N LYS A 64 28.19 -19.43 13.25
CA LYS A 64 27.16 -18.44 12.89
C LYS A 64 26.10 -18.99 11.95
N ARG A 65 26.16 -20.27 11.54
CA ARG A 65 25.20 -20.87 10.60
C ARG A 65 23.77 -20.96 11.16
N PHE A 66 23.60 -20.87 12.47
CA PHE A 66 22.28 -20.81 13.08
C PHE A 66 21.56 -19.49 12.81
N LEU A 67 22.30 -18.39 12.51
CA LEU A 67 21.72 -17.09 12.18
C LEU A 67 21.09 -17.08 10.78
N LEU A 68 21.70 -17.81 9.84
CA LEU A 68 21.19 -17.95 8.48
C LEU A 68 21.16 -19.44 8.10
N PRO A 69 20.14 -20.19 8.51
CA PRO A 69 19.99 -21.58 8.13
C PRO A 69 19.78 -21.73 6.62
N THR A 70 20.12 -22.91 6.11
CA THR A 70 19.91 -23.22 4.69
C THR A 70 18.42 -23.23 4.34
N PRO A 71 18.05 -22.88 3.09
CA PRO A 71 16.65 -22.86 2.67
C PRO A 71 15.88 -24.16 2.96
N HIS A 72 16.49 -25.33 2.74
CA HIS A 72 15.85 -26.61 3.03
C HIS A 72 15.55 -26.82 4.53
N ARG A 73 16.41 -26.31 5.44
CA ARG A 73 16.15 -26.37 6.88
C ARG A 73 14.98 -25.46 7.25
N VAL A 74 14.87 -24.28 6.66
CA VAL A 74 13.72 -23.39 6.86
C VAL A 74 12.42 -24.08 6.44
N VAL A 75 12.43 -24.76 5.30
CA VAL A 75 11.28 -25.52 4.82
C VAL A 75 10.94 -26.66 5.79
N ASN A 76 11.91 -27.47 6.18
CA ASN A 76 11.66 -28.63 7.03
C ASN A 76 11.25 -28.24 8.45
N GLU A 77 12.02 -27.39 9.13
CA GLU A 77 11.78 -27.03 10.54
C GLU A 77 10.68 -25.98 10.69
N GLY A 78 10.56 -25.02 9.74
CA GLY A 78 9.61 -23.92 9.81
C GLY A 78 8.23 -24.23 9.20
N PHE A 79 8.17 -24.96 8.09
CA PHE A 79 6.93 -25.17 7.34
C PHE A 79 6.42 -26.62 7.40
N LEU A 80 7.29 -27.64 7.30
CA LEU A 80 6.86 -29.02 7.28
C LEU A 80 6.66 -29.60 8.68
N THR A 81 7.41 -29.12 9.68
CA THR A 81 7.22 -29.54 11.06
C THR A 81 6.02 -28.83 11.67
N TRP A 82 4.91 -29.54 11.86
CA TRP A 82 3.68 -28.95 12.41
C TRP A 82 3.87 -28.40 13.82
N SER A 83 4.43 -29.19 14.71
CA SER A 83 4.71 -28.81 16.10
C SER A 83 5.83 -29.68 16.67
N ALA A 84 6.90 -29.04 17.14
CA ALA A 84 7.99 -29.66 17.87
C ALA A 84 8.05 -29.04 19.26
N GLY A 85 7.28 -29.59 20.20
CA GLY A 85 7.05 -28.98 21.51
C GLY A 85 6.06 -27.81 21.46
N THR A 86 6.04 -26.98 22.50
CA THR A 86 5.02 -25.95 22.67
C THR A 86 5.21 -24.69 21.81
N GLN A 87 6.41 -24.45 21.26
CA GLN A 87 6.74 -23.16 20.61
C GLN A 87 7.50 -23.30 19.29
N ARG A 88 7.75 -24.50 18.77
CA ARG A 88 8.47 -24.73 17.51
C ARG A 88 7.54 -25.28 16.43
N GLY A 89 7.89 -24.99 15.17
CA GLY A 89 7.17 -25.44 14.00
C GLY A 89 6.08 -24.47 13.51
N LEU A 90 5.29 -24.92 12.55
CA LEU A 90 4.32 -24.10 11.81
C LEU A 90 3.13 -23.65 12.68
N LYS A 91 2.61 -24.50 13.56
CA LYS A 91 1.42 -24.20 14.36
C LYS A 91 1.57 -22.92 15.21
N PRO A 92 2.64 -22.75 16.04
CA PRO A 92 2.83 -21.51 16.80
C PRO A 92 2.94 -20.27 15.92
N ILE A 93 3.57 -20.38 14.75
CA ILE A 93 3.71 -19.27 13.80
C ILE A 93 2.34 -18.84 13.26
N LEU A 94 1.50 -19.81 12.87
CA LEU A 94 0.15 -19.52 12.35
C LEU A 94 -0.76 -18.93 13.43
N MET A 95 -0.67 -19.41 14.67
CA MET A 95 -1.44 -18.84 15.79
C MET A 95 -1.04 -17.40 16.06
N SER A 96 0.26 -17.12 16.08
CA SER A 96 0.79 -15.76 16.26
C SER A 96 0.43 -14.85 15.08
N LEU A 97 0.47 -15.37 13.85
CA LEU A 97 0.05 -14.64 12.66
C LEU A 97 -1.43 -14.27 12.73
N TRP A 98 -2.28 -15.19 13.17
CA TRP A 98 -3.71 -14.94 13.35
C TRP A 98 -3.99 -13.82 14.35
N ASP A 99 -3.24 -13.75 15.45
CA ASP A 99 -3.34 -12.65 16.41
C ASP A 99 -2.93 -11.31 15.80
N SER A 100 -1.85 -11.29 15.01
CA SER A 100 -1.44 -10.08 14.30
C SER A 100 -2.45 -9.65 13.23
N ILE A 101 -3.10 -10.59 12.54
CA ILE A 101 -4.17 -10.31 11.57
C ILE A 101 -5.31 -9.54 12.25
N LYS A 102 -5.76 -10.02 13.43
CA LYS A 102 -6.82 -9.35 14.19
C LYS A 102 -6.45 -7.89 14.52
N ILE A 103 -5.23 -7.67 14.97
CA ILE A 103 -4.73 -6.32 15.30
C ILE A 103 -4.62 -5.45 14.05
N ALA A 104 -4.05 -5.96 12.96
CA ALA A 104 -3.92 -5.23 11.70
C ALA A 104 -5.28 -4.79 11.14
N VAL A 105 -6.24 -5.72 11.10
CA VAL A 105 -7.60 -5.47 10.59
C VAL A 105 -8.35 -4.48 11.49
N SER A 106 -8.29 -4.66 12.81
CA SER A 106 -8.96 -3.75 13.76
C SER A 106 -8.39 -2.33 13.67
N GLY A 107 -7.06 -2.20 13.65
CA GLY A 107 -6.40 -0.91 13.52
C GLY A 107 -6.65 -0.24 12.17
N LEU A 108 -6.63 -1.02 11.08
CA LEU A 108 -6.97 -0.51 9.74
C LEU A 108 -8.41 0.01 9.68
N PHE A 109 -9.37 -0.75 10.23
CA PHE A 109 -10.77 -0.34 10.26
C PHE A 109 -10.97 0.99 11.00
N ILE A 110 -10.36 1.14 12.18
CA ILE A 110 -10.38 2.39 12.94
C ILE A 110 -9.74 3.52 12.12
N THR A 111 -8.60 3.26 11.49
CA THR A 111 -7.89 4.22 10.65
C THR A 111 -8.75 4.69 9.48
N ILE A 112 -9.47 3.79 8.82
CA ILE A 112 -10.36 4.13 7.70
C ILE A 112 -11.45 5.09 8.18
N ILE A 113 -12.10 4.79 9.29
CA ILE A 113 -13.19 5.63 9.81
C ILE A 113 -12.67 7.01 10.20
N ILE A 114 -11.68 7.06 11.08
CA ILE A 114 -11.18 8.33 11.63
C ILE A 114 -10.47 9.15 10.54
N GLY A 115 -9.66 8.50 9.71
CA GLY A 115 -8.89 9.16 8.65
C GLY A 115 -9.78 9.73 7.55
N THR A 116 -10.80 8.97 7.10
CA THR A 116 -11.76 9.46 6.09
C THR A 116 -12.61 10.59 6.66
N LEU A 117 -13.04 10.49 7.92
CA LEU A 117 -13.79 11.55 8.59
C LEU A 117 -12.97 12.83 8.69
N LEU A 118 -11.72 12.74 9.15
CA LEU A 118 -10.81 13.89 9.26
C LEU A 118 -10.55 14.52 7.89
N ALA A 119 -10.23 13.73 6.86
CA ALA A 119 -10.03 14.22 5.50
C ALA A 119 -11.27 14.94 4.95
N THR A 120 -12.45 14.41 5.23
CA THR A 120 -13.72 15.03 4.83
C THR A 120 -13.93 16.37 5.54
N LEU A 121 -13.65 16.44 6.82
CA LEU A 121 -13.72 17.70 7.59
C LEU A 121 -12.72 18.74 7.04
N MET A 122 -11.49 18.32 6.74
CA MET A 122 -10.46 19.18 6.13
C MET A 122 -10.91 19.68 4.76
N ALA A 123 -11.48 18.83 3.91
CA ALA A 123 -11.97 19.21 2.56
C ALA A 123 -13.13 20.23 2.61
N THR A 124 -13.94 20.21 3.67
CA THR A 124 -15.09 21.12 3.79
C THR A 124 -14.70 22.52 4.26
N ARG A 125 -13.55 22.69 4.89
CA ARG A 125 -13.12 23.97 5.51
C ARG A 125 -11.63 24.18 5.37
N ARG A 126 -11.22 25.14 4.57
CA ARG A 126 -9.79 25.50 4.34
C ARG A 126 -9.01 25.81 5.62
N TRP A 127 -9.66 26.39 6.65
CA TRP A 127 -8.97 26.65 7.91
C TRP A 127 -8.62 25.36 8.66
N MET A 128 -9.48 24.32 8.60
CA MET A 128 -9.20 23.01 9.20
C MET A 128 -8.04 22.32 8.49
N GLU A 129 -8.03 22.38 7.16
CA GLU A 129 -6.91 21.85 6.37
C GLU A 129 -5.58 22.49 6.81
N ARG A 130 -5.52 23.85 6.82
CA ARG A 130 -4.33 24.58 7.19
C ARG A 130 -3.91 24.33 8.66
N ALA A 131 -4.86 24.23 9.57
CA ALA A 131 -4.61 23.97 10.98
C ALA A 131 -4.13 22.54 11.25
N THR A 132 -4.68 21.53 10.54
CA THR A 132 -4.40 20.11 10.81
C THR A 132 -3.17 19.60 10.06
N TRP A 133 -2.88 20.15 8.89
CA TRP A 133 -1.81 19.66 8.00
C TRP A 133 -0.43 19.57 8.69
N PRO A 134 0.07 20.59 9.42
CA PRO A 134 1.37 20.48 10.08
C PRO A 134 1.45 19.33 11.08
N TYR A 135 0.36 19.05 11.80
CA TYR A 135 0.31 17.94 12.76
C TYR A 135 0.31 16.58 12.09
N LEU A 136 -0.34 16.44 10.92
CA LEU A 136 -0.30 15.22 10.14
C LEU A 136 1.11 14.91 9.64
N VAL A 137 1.82 15.94 9.15
CA VAL A 137 3.22 15.80 8.71
C VAL A 137 4.13 15.47 9.90
N ALA A 138 3.94 16.14 11.04
CA ALA A 138 4.69 15.83 12.26
C ALA A 138 4.44 14.39 12.74
N LEU A 139 3.18 13.93 12.71
CA LEU A 139 2.81 12.56 13.08
C LEU A 139 3.48 11.51 12.19
N GLN A 140 3.51 11.73 10.87
CA GLN A 140 4.19 10.85 9.91
C GLN A 140 5.70 10.79 10.15
N SER A 141 6.31 11.91 10.56
CA SER A 141 7.75 12.02 10.79
C SER A 141 8.16 11.53 12.18
N ALA A 142 7.19 11.31 13.08
CA ALA A 142 7.47 10.90 14.44
C ALA A 142 8.08 9.48 14.50
N PRO A 143 9.17 9.28 15.24
CA PRO A 143 9.76 7.96 15.41
C PRO A 143 8.87 7.11 16.34
N ILE A 144 7.94 6.36 15.75
CA ILE A 144 6.92 5.58 16.48
C ILE A 144 7.55 4.64 17.52
N LEU A 145 8.72 4.10 17.22
CA LEU A 145 9.44 3.23 18.16
C LEU A 145 9.87 3.98 19.43
N ALA A 146 10.25 5.24 19.29
CA ALA A 146 10.60 6.08 20.44
C ALA A 146 9.37 6.47 21.29
N MET A 147 8.17 6.43 20.73
CA MET A 147 6.91 6.68 21.44
C MET A 147 6.42 5.49 22.28
N THR A 148 7.02 4.31 22.12
CA THR A 148 6.59 3.08 22.82
C THR A 148 6.48 3.23 24.34
N PRO A 149 7.45 3.82 25.07
CA PRO A 149 7.34 4.00 26.51
C PRO A 149 6.17 4.92 26.89
N LEU A 150 5.94 5.99 26.09
CA LEU A 150 4.83 6.92 26.31
C LEU A 150 3.48 6.24 26.09
N ILE A 151 3.34 5.48 25.01
CA ILE A 151 2.12 4.71 24.70
C ILE A 151 1.82 3.73 25.85
N ARG A 152 2.84 3.06 26.37
CA ARG A 152 2.70 2.12 27.49
C ARG A 152 2.29 2.80 28.79
N ALA A 153 2.76 4.02 29.03
CA ALA A 153 2.43 4.79 30.23
C ALA A 153 1.00 5.40 30.18
N LEU A 154 0.51 5.75 28.99
CA LEU A 154 -0.76 6.45 28.84
C LEU A 154 -1.94 5.54 28.54
N ILE A 155 -1.71 4.34 28.01
CA ILE A 155 -2.78 3.45 27.55
C ILE A 155 -2.69 2.13 28.27
N ASP A 156 -3.75 1.81 28.97
CA ASP A 156 -3.92 0.49 29.57
C ASP A 156 -4.43 -0.53 28.54
N GLY A 157 -3.87 -1.72 28.61
CA GLY A 157 -4.27 -2.84 27.74
C GLY A 157 -3.45 -2.96 26.46
N ILE A 158 -2.75 -4.07 26.37
CA ILE A 158 -1.81 -4.39 25.29
C ILE A 158 -2.43 -4.34 23.90
N GLN A 159 -3.66 -4.81 23.76
CA GLN A 159 -4.34 -4.82 22.47
C GLN A 159 -4.58 -3.40 21.96
N LEU A 160 -4.98 -2.47 22.85
CA LEU A 160 -5.15 -1.08 22.49
C LEU A 160 -3.83 -0.41 22.12
N GLN A 161 -2.74 -0.69 22.84
CA GLN A 161 -1.40 -0.21 22.51
C GLN A 161 -0.96 -0.67 21.11
N ARG A 162 -1.16 -1.95 20.78
CA ARG A 162 -0.85 -2.52 19.46
C ARG A 162 -1.72 -1.91 18.35
N ILE A 163 -3.02 -1.77 18.59
CA ILE A 163 -3.97 -1.14 17.66
C ILE A 163 -3.57 0.33 17.41
N LEU A 164 -3.20 1.08 18.47
CA LEU A 164 -2.76 2.47 18.31
C LEU A 164 -1.54 2.58 17.38
N VAL A 165 -0.56 1.68 17.52
CA VAL A 165 0.60 1.67 16.61
C VAL A 165 0.17 1.46 15.16
N VAL A 166 -0.76 0.53 14.91
CA VAL A 166 -1.32 0.33 13.56
C VAL A 166 -1.98 1.61 13.05
N VAL A 167 -2.81 2.24 13.89
CA VAL A 167 -3.49 3.49 13.52
C VAL A 167 -2.48 4.57 13.19
N LEU A 168 -1.48 4.81 14.03
CA LEU A 168 -0.47 5.85 13.82
C LEU A 168 0.30 5.66 12.50
N ILE A 169 0.67 4.41 12.17
CA ILE A 169 1.44 4.09 10.96
C ILE A 169 0.57 4.21 9.69
N ALA A 170 -0.69 3.76 9.76
CA ALA A 170 -1.57 3.69 8.60
C ALA A 170 -2.39 4.97 8.37
N PHE A 171 -2.38 5.93 9.29
CA PHE A 171 -3.28 7.07 9.31
C PHE A 171 -3.04 8.07 8.18
N PHE A 172 -1.78 8.48 8.01
CA PHE A 172 -1.43 9.54 7.07
C PHE A 172 -1.84 9.23 5.63
N PRO A 173 -1.58 8.04 5.04
CA PRO A 173 -1.96 7.76 3.67
C PRO A 173 -3.46 7.80 3.43
N ILE A 174 -4.28 7.36 4.38
CA ILE A 174 -5.74 7.46 4.30
C ILE A 174 -6.17 8.93 4.25
N VAL A 175 -5.70 9.74 5.21
CA VAL A 175 -6.09 11.15 5.29
C VAL A 175 -5.63 11.89 4.05
N ASN A 176 -4.36 11.74 3.67
CA ASN A 176 -3.76 12.47 2.55
C ASN A 176 -4.43 12.13 1.21
N ASN A 177 -4.58 10.84 0.88
CA ASN A 177 -5.17 10.44 -0.40
C ASN A 177 -6.67 10.75 -0.46
N THR A 178 -7.40 10.62 0.65
CA THR A 178 -8.80 10.98 0.71
C THR A 178 -8.98 12.49 0.53
N LEU A 179 -8.20 13.31 1.23
CA LEU A 179 -8.22 14.76 1.10
C LEU A 179 -7.90 15.20 -0.32
N PHE A 180 -6.80 14.69 -0.90
CA PHE A 180 -6.42 14.96 -2.27
C PHE A 180 -7.54 14.60 -3.25
N GLY A 181 -8.16 13.44 -3.10
CA GLY A 181 -9.27 13.02 -3.93
C GLY A 181 -10.49 13.92 -3.81
N LEU A 182 -10.86 14.37 -2.60
CA LEU A 182 -11.99 15.26 -2.38
C LEU A 182 -11.76 16.67 -2.95
N LEU A 183 -10.50 17.10 -3.03
CA LEU A 183 -10.11 18.40 -3.58
C LEU A 183 -9.80 18.35 -5.08
N SER A 184 -9.73 17.19 -5.73
CA SER A 184 -9.37 17.03 -7.14
C SER A 184 -10.48 17.35 -8.14
N VAL A 185 -11.65 17.71 -7.66
CA VAL A 185 -12.81 18.05 -8.50
C VAL A 185 -12.60 19.40 -9.20
N ASP A 186 -12.87 19.43 -10.51
CA ASP A 186 -12.73 20.64 -11.32
C ASP A 186 -13.64 21.78 -10.85
N THR A 187 -13.13 23.02 -10.93
CA THR A 187 -13.87 24.22 -10.54
C THR A 187 -15.17 24.37 -11.32
N SER A 188 -15.17 24.05 -12.62
CA SER A 188 -16.34 24.10 -13.49
C SER A 188 -17.49 23.19 -12.99
N GLN A 189 -17.15 22.00 -12.46
CA GLN A 189 -18.14 21.10 -11.88
C GLN A 189 -18.71 21.67 -10.56
N HIS A 190 -17.87 22.31 -9.75
CA HIS A 190 -18.32 23.00 -8.54
C HIS A 190 -19.27 24.17 -8.85
N GLU A 191 -18.98 24.95 -9.89
CA GLU A 191 -19.81 26.05 -10.36
C GLU A 191 -21.16 25.56 -10.85
N LEU A 192 -21.20 24.47 -11.65
CA LEU A 192 -22.41 23.85 -12.14
C LEU A 192 -23.35 23.45 -10.98
N PHE A 193 -22.80 22.78 -9.96
CA PHE A 193 -23.57 22.42 -8.77
C PHE A 193 -24.06 23.63 -7.96
N SER A 194 -23.28 24.73 -7.99
CA SER A 194 -23.66 25.99 -7.35
C SER A 194 -24.81 26.68 -8.06
N LEU A 195 -24.79 26.71 -9.40
CA LEU A 195 -25.88 27.26 -10.23
C LEU A 195 -27.21 26.51 -10.01
N HIS A 196 -27.14 25.21 -9.74
CA HIS A 196 -28.31 24.40 -9.39
C HIS A 196 -28.73 24.49 -7.90
N GLY A 197 -28.14 25.42 -7.13
CA GLY A 197 -28.49 25.61 -5.71
C GLY A 197 -28.09 24.45 -4.79
N ALA A 198 -27.17 23.56 -5.21
CA ALA A 198 -26.79 22.40 -4.43
C ALA A 198 -26.11 22.78 -3.11
N SER A 199 -26.59 22.22 -2.00
CA SER A 199 -25.99 22.41 -0.67
C SER A 199 -24.57 21.83 -0.61
N LYS A 200 -23.78 22.27 0.37
CA LYS A 200 -22.41 21.72 0.59
C LYS A 200 -22.42 20.21 0.80
N PHE A 201 -23.40 19.67 1.51
CA PHE A 201 -23.56 18.24 1.74
C PHE A 201 -23.91 17.50 0.45
N THR A 202 -24.79 18.06 -0.39
CA THR A 202 -25.13 17.50 -1.70
C THR A 202 -23.91 17.44 -2.62
N ARG A 203 -23.10 18.50 -2.66
CA ARG A 203 -21.85 18.54 -3.42
C ARG A 203 -20.83 17.51 -2.91
N LEU A 204 -20.66 17.41 -1.60
CA LEU A 204 -19.78 16.41 -0.99
C LEU A 204 -20.21 15.00 -1.41
N ARG A 205 -21.47 14.64 -1.23
CA ARG A 205 -21.97 13.28 -1.46
C ARG A 205 -22.09 12.91 -2.94
N LYS A 206 -22.57 13.83 -3.80
CA LYS A 206 -22.89 13.52 -5.20
C LYS A 206 -21.76 13.87 -6.18
N LEU A 207 -20.83 14.72 -5.80
CA LEU A 207 -19.74 15.16 -6.66
C LEU A 207 -18.37 14.77 -6.11
N GLN A 208 -18.00 15.25 -4.92
CA GLN A 208 -16.64 15.09 -4.40
C GLN A 208 -16.31 13.63 -4.01
N PHE A 209 -17.20 12.95 -3.27
CA PHE A 209 -16.97 11.56 -2.87
C PHE A 209 -16.85 10.59 -4.06
N PRO A 210 -17.74 10.60 -5.06
CA PRO A 210 -17.59 9.77 -6.25
C PRO A 210 -16.30 10.06 -7.03
N ALA A 211 -15.95 11.34 -7.19
CA ALA A 211 -14.71 11.74 -7.86
C ALA A 211 -13.45 11.32 -7.06
N ALA A 212 -13.53 11.33 -5.73
CA ALA A 212 -12.43 10.96 -4.84
C ALA A 212 -12.19 9.44 -4.75
N MET A 213 -13.14 8.60 -5.15
CA MET A 213 -13.05 7.14 -4.98
C MET A 213 -11.72 6.53 -5.45
N PRO A 214 -11.17 6.87 -6.63
CA PRO A 214 -9.88 6.32 -7.04
C PRO A 214 -8.77 6.61 -6.04
N ASN A 215 -8.66 7.86 -5.58
CA ASN A 215 -7.65 8.27 -4.61
C ASN A 215 -7.87 7.65 -3.23
N ILE A 216 -9.12 7.53 -2.78
CA ILE A 216 -9.47 6.84 -1.54
C ILE A 216 -8.96 5.39 -1.58
N PHE A 217 -9.19 4.66 -2.68
CA PHE A 217 -8.72 3.28 -2.82
C PHE A 217 -7.20 3.17 -2.90
N VAL A 218 -6.50 4.17 -3.48
CA VAL A 218 -5.04 4.24 -3.40
C VAL A 218 -4.59 4.38 -1.94
N GLY A 219 -5.19 5.30 -1.19
CA GLY A 219 -4.92 5.48 0.23
C GLY A 219 -5.19 4.21 1.04
N LEU A 220 -6.34 3.55 0.82
CA LEU A 220 -6.71 2.28 1.45
C LEU A 220 -5.68 1.18 1.20
N ARG A 221 -5.23 1.02 -0.03
CA ARG A 221 -4.25 0.00 -0.41
C ARG A 221 -2.90 0.21 0.29
N ILE A 222 -2.43 1.46 0.34
CA ILE A 222 -1.18 1.81 1.03
C ILE A 222 -1.32 1.57 2.53
N SER A 223 -2.39 2.07 3.14
CA SER A 223 -2.64 1.92 4.57
C SER A 223 -2.87 0.47 4.98
N ALA A 224 -3.46 -0.35 4.13
CA ALA A 224 -3.62 -1.78 4.38
C ALA A 224 -2.27 -2.51 4.47
N GLY A 225 -1.31 -2.19 3.58
CA GLY A 225 0.06 -2.70 3.71
C GLY A 225 0.75 -2.21 4.97
N LEU A 226 0.61 -0.92 5.29
CA LEU A 226 1.18 -0.31 6.49
C LEU A 226 0.55 -0.83 7.79
N SER A 227 -0.72 -1.23 7.78
CA SER A 227 -1.38 -1.83 8.95
C SER A 227 -0.74 -3.16 9.37
N VAL A 228 -0.29 -3.95 8.40
CA VAL A 228 0.45 -5.20 8.68
C VAL A 228 1.80 -4.88 9.32
N ILE A 229 2.53 -3.89 8.79
CA ILE A 229 3.79 -3.44 9.38
C ILE A 229 3.54 -2.93 10.81
N GLY A 230 2.50 -2.12 11.00
CA GLY A 230 2.10 -1.60 12.32
C GLY A 230 1.78 -2.71 13.32
N ALA A 231 1.08 -3.76 12.90
CA ALA A 231 0.78 -4.90 13.75
C ALA A 231 2.06 -5.65 14.18
N VAL A 232 2.95 -5.94 13.23
CA VAL A 232 4.24 -6.60 13.53
C VAL A 232 5.08 -5.76 14.48
N VAL A 233 5.17 -4.45 14.26
CA VAL A 233 5.90 -3.51 15.12
C VAL A 233 5.25 -3.45 16.51
N GLY A 234 3.93 -3.31 16.58
CA GLY A 234 3.18 -3.34 17.84
C GLY A 234 3.41 -4.64 18.63
N ASP A 235 3.41 -5.78 17.95
CA ASP A 235 3.70 -7.09 18.55
C ASP A 235 5.10 -7.17 19.14
N PHE A 236 6.08 -6.55 18.49
CA PHE A 236 7.47 -6.55 18.95
C PHE A 236 7.64 -5.84 20.31
N TYR A 237 6.96 -4.70 20.46
CA TYR A 237 7.16 -3.82 21.61
C TYR A 237 6.15 -4.01 22.73
N PHE A 238 4.94 -4.48 22.43
CA PHE A 238 3.88 -4.65 23.42
C PHE A 238 3.58 -6.14 23.63
N ARG A 239 4.26 -6.73 24.61
CA ARG A 239 4.13 -8.14 24.98
C ARG A 239 3.76 -8.26 26.44
N GLN A 240 2.74 -9.04 26.77
CA GLN A 240 2.40 -9.44 28.15
C GLN A 240 1.42 -10.65 28.11
N GLY A 241 1.49 -11.51 29.12
CA GLY A 241 0.40 -12.40 29.44
C GLY A 241 0.01 -13.46 28.42
N GLY A 242 0.94 -13.98 27.63
CA GLY A 242 0.67 -15.13 26.75
C GLY A 242 0.07 -14.82 25.37
N ILE A 243 -0.31 -13.57 25.08
CA ILE A 243 -0.73 -13.14 23.75
C ILE A 243 0.52 -12.81 22.92
N VAL A 244 0.79 -13.63 21.92
CA VAL A 244 2.01 -13.55 21.11
C VAL A 244 1.62 -13.35 19.67
N GLY A 245 1.69 -12.11 19.17
CA GLY A 245 1.62 -11.84 17.73
C GLY A 245 2.89 -12.25 17.01
N ILE A 246 2.85 -12.20 15.65
CA ILE A 246 3.96 -12.69 14.82
C ILE A 246 5.27 -11.93 15.08
N GLY A 247 5.22 -10.60 15.35
CA GLY A 247 6.39 -9.81 15.71
C GLY A 247 7.04 -10.25 17.03
N ALA A 248 6.22 -10.57 18.04
CA ALA A 248 6.70 -11.10 19.31
C ALA A 248 7.27 -12.51 19.15
N GLN A 249 6.66 -13.34 18.31
CA GLN A 249 7.15 -14.69 18.01
C GLN A 249 8.51 -14.66 17.30
N ILE A 250 8.69 -13.75 16.34
CA ILE A 250 9.98 -13.49 15.68
C ILE A 250 11.06 -13.14 16.72
N ASP A 251 10.73 -12.28 17.70
CA ASP A 251 11.70 -11.91 18.73
C ASP A 251 12.04 -13.06 19.69
N ILE A 252 11.06 -13.92 20.02
CA ILE A 252 11.29 -15.16 20.79
C ILE A 252 12.25 -16.07 20.03
N TYR A 253 12.02 -16.30 18.74
CA TYR A 253 12.88 -17.15 17.92
C TYR A 253 14.30 -16.58 17.80
N ARG A 254 14.42 -15.26 17.65
CA ARG A 254 15.70 -14.55 17.68
C ARG A 254 16.44 -14.79 19.00
N GLY A 255 15.78 -14.61 20.12
CA GLY A 255 16.37 -14.80 21.46
C GLY A 255 16.79 -16.24 21.76
N ARG A 256 16.09 -17.21 21.16
CA ARG A 256 16.39 -18.65 21.32
C ARG A 256 17.33 -19.19 20.24
N LEU A 257 17.76 -18.35 19.28
CA LEU A 257 18.63 -18.72 18.16
C LEU A 257 17.99 -19.81 17.25
N TRP A 258 16.67 -19.84 17.16
CA TRP A 258 15.90 -20.74 16.30
C TRP A 258 15.75 -20.12 14.90
N GLY A 259 16.83 -20.12 14.15
CA GLY A 259 16.92 -19.38 12.89
C GLY A 259 15.96 -19.87 11.81
N ALA A 260 15.66 -21.16 11.75
CA ALA A 260 14.76 -21.72 10.75
C ALA A 260 13.32 -21.24 10.96
N GLU A 261 12.81 -21.31 12.18
CA GLU A 261 11.50 -20.81 12.55
C GLU A 261 11.42 -19.29 12.50
N LEU A 262 12.51 -18.58 12.82
CA LEU A 262 12.63 -17.13 12.67
C LEU A 262 12.38 -16.71 11.22
N ILE A 263 13.09 -17.31 10.27
CA ILE A 263 12.96 -16.97 8.86
C ILE A 263 11.59 -17.39 8.34
N ALA A 264 11.06 -18.55 8.73
CA ALA A 264 9.71 -18.98 8.37
C ALA A 264 8.64 -17.98 8.85
N ALA A 265 8.76 -17.47 10.07
CA ALA A 265 7.86 -16.46 10.62
C ALA A 265 7.95 -15.13 9.83
N ILE A 266 9.15 -14.68 9.46
CA ILE A 266 9.36 -13.49 8.62
C ILE A 266 8.74 -13.68 7.24
N ILE A 267 8.92 -14.84 6.60
CA ILE A 267 8.33 -15.16 5.30
C ILE A 267 6.79 -15.11 5.39
N LEU A 268 6.20 -15.75 6.42
CA LEU A 268 4.74 -15.76 6.58
C LEU A 268 4.19 -14.36 6.87
N ALA A 269 4.87 -13.54 7.67
CA ALA A 269 4.49 -12.15 7.89
C ALA A 269 4.56 -11.32 6.59
N SER A 270 5.58 -11.56 5.75
CA SER A 270 5.73 -10.91 4.45
C SER A 270 4.66 -11.34 3.46
N VAL A 271 4.35 -12.64 3.41
CA VAL A 271 3.26 -13.18 2.58
C VAL A 271 1.91 -12.60 3.02
N PHE A 272 1.66 -12.48 4.31
CA PHE A 272 0.46 -11.83 4.83
C PHE A 272 0.34 -10.38 4.34
N GLY A 273 1.40 -9.58 4.45
CA GLY A 273 1.43 -8.21 3.93
C GLY A 273 1.15 -8.15 2.43
N LEU A 274 1.75 -9.06 1.65
CA LEU A 274 1.53 -9.16 0.21
C LEU A 274 0.06 -9.53 -0.12
N VAL A 275 -0.51 -10.50 0.59
CA VAL A 275 -1.92 -10.92 0.41
C VAL A 275 -2.86 -9.74 0.70
N VAL A 276 -2.65 -9.01 1.78
CA VAL A 276 -3.45 -7.82 2.12
C VAL A 276 -3.33 -6.76 1.03
N PHE A 277 -2.11 -6.47 0.56
CA PHE A 277 -1.87 -5.50 -0.51
C PHE A 277 -2.55 -5.88 -1.83
N ILE A 278 -2.49 -7.14 -2.22
CA ILE A 278 -3.15 -7.67 -3.43
C ILE A 278 -4.68 -7.61 -3.25
N LEU A 279 -5.20 -8.03 -2.10
CA LEU A 279 -6.63 -8.02 -1.80
C LEU A 279 -7.23 -6.62 -1.96
N PHE A 280 -6.62 -5.61 -1.35
CA PHE A 280 -7.07 -4.22 -1.50
C PHE A 280 -6.87 -3.69 -2.93
N GLY A 281 -5.86 -4.14 -3.65
CA GLY A 281 -5.68 -3.86 -5.07
C GLY A 281 -6.82 -4.44 -5.93
N LEU A 282 -7.28 -5.66 -5.65
CA LEU A 282 -8.41 -6.28 -6.33
C LEU A 282 -9.74 -5.59 -5.98
N ILE A 283 -9.97 -5.28 -4.70
CA ILE A 283 -11.14 -4.51 -4.27
C ILE A 283 -11.20 -3.16 -5.00
N SER A 284 -10.07 -2.46 -5.10
CA SER A 284 -9.95 -1.21 -5.85
C SER A 284 -10.34 -1.39 -7.32
N LYS A 285 -9.83 -2.42 -8.00
CA LYS A 285 -10.19 -2.73 -9.40
C LYS A 285 -11.68 -2.98 -9.59
N VAL A 286 -12.29 -3.75 -8.71
CA VAL A 286 -13.73 -4.08 -8.79
C VAL A 286 -14.58 -2.85 -8.53
N ALA A 287 -14.19 -2.03 -7.52
CA ALA A 287 -14.96 -0.84 -7.14
C ALA A 287 -14.88 0.29 -8.18
N ILE A 288 -13.73 0.48 -8.83
CA ILE A 288 -13.45 1.61 -9.73
C ILE A 288 -13.59 1.22 -11.20
N GLY A 289 -13.37 -0.04 -11.56
CA GLY A 289 -13.18 -0.50 -12.95
C GLY A 289 -14.36 -0.23 -13.91
N LYS A 290 -15.54 0.09 -13.40
CA LYS A 290 -16.73 0.43 -14.20
C LYS A 290 -16.94 1.95 -14.39
N TRP A 291 -16.23 2.81 -13.66
CA TRP A 291 -16.57 4.23 -13.53
C TRP A 291 -15.52 5.19 -14.09
N HIS A 292 -14.29 4.75 -14.33
CA HIS A 292 -13.22 5.60 -14.81
C HIS A 292 -12.56 5.04 -16.07
N THR A 293 -12.52 5.87 -17.12
CA THR A 293 -11.91 5.58 -18.43
C THR A 293 -10.39 5.42 -18.39
N THR A 294 -9.73 5.82 -17.31
CA THR A 294 -8.28 5.74 -17.13
C THR A 294 -7.72 4.30 -17.11
N THR A 295 -8.57 3.29 -16.99
CA THR A 295 -8.16 1.88 -17.01
C THR A 295 -8.30 1.21 -18.38
N ARG A 296 -8.77 1.92 -19.43
CA ARG A 296 -8.93 1.36 -20.79
C ARG A 296 -7.71 1.54 -21.71
N GLY A 297 -6.64 2.12 -21.21
CA GLY A 297 -5.43 2.39 -21.99
C GLY A 297 -4.18 1.69 -21.44
N ARG A 298 -4.22 0.37 -21.30
CA ARG A 298 -3.00 -0.47 -21.23
C ARG A 298 -3.31 -1.87 -21.73
#